data_d875d349c0b6a7985ce22bf54dbda814
#
_entry.id   d875d349c0b6a7985ce22bf54dbda814
#
_cell.length_a   1.000
_cell.length_b   1.000
_cell.length_c   1.000
_cell.angle_alpha   90.00
_cell.angle_beta   90.00
_cell.angle_gamma   90.00
#
_symmetry.space_group_name_H-M   'P 1'
#
loop_
_entity.id
_entity.type
_entity.pdbx_description
1 polymer ?
#
loop_
_entity_poly.entity_id
_entity_poly.type
_entity_poly.pdbx_seq_one_letter_code
_entity_poly.pdbx_strand_id
1 'polypeptide(L)'
;MGNDLFGLFEGGFLRLPGKTADFAGIPWVRHPDFAGVEMKHIVTAEDTGGAVSLHLVRVAPGKAIGSHAHKAQLEIHEVISGSGECVHGGAEVRYEAGVVSVIRQGAPHEVRAGKDGLFLLAKFIPALR
;
A
#
# COMPACT_ATOMS: atom_id res chain seq x y z
N MET A 1 17.84 -10.91 11.20
CA MET A 1 17.26 -10.55 11.22
C MET A 1 16.90 -9.21 11.32
N GLY A 2 16.83 -8.84 11.01
CA GLY A 2 16.55 -7.51 11.00
C GLY A 2 15.20 -7.18 11.44
N ASN A 3 14.90 -5.96 11.26
CA ASN A 3 13.69 -5.41 11.63
C ASN A 3 12.62 -5.81 10.69
N ASP A 4 11.61 -6.48 11.13
CA ASP A 4 10.42 -6.74 10.35
C ASP A 4 9.39 -5.64 10.64
N LEU A 5 9.68 -4.47 10.10
CA LEU A 5 8.82 -3.30 10.28
C LEU A 5 7.43 -3.53 9.70
N PHE A 6 7.35 -4.20 8.56
CA PHE A 6 6.06 -4.52 7.94
C PHE A 6 5.22 -5.41 8.87
N GLY A 7 5.84 -6.44 9.46
CA GLY A 7 5.16 -7.31 10.41
C GLY A 7 4.68 -6.58 11.67
N LEU A 8 5.43 -5.58 12.12
CA LEU A 8 4.98 -4.76 13.25
C LEU A 8 3.71 -4.00 12.92
N PHE A 9 3.58 -3.47 11.70
CA PHE A 9 2.33 -2.84 11.28
C PHE A 9 1.22 -3.85 11.03
N GLU A 10 1.55 -5.01 10.48
CA GLU A 10 0.56 -6.05 10.24
C GLU A 10 -0.16 -6.49 11.53
N GLY A 11 0.58 -6.58 12.63
CA GLY A 11 0.06 -6.93 13.93
C GLY A 11 -0.10 -5.73 14.88
N GLY A 12 -0.14 -4.52 14.34
CA GLY A 12 -0.22 -3.31 15.14
C GLY A 12 -1.65 -2.91 15.49
N PHE A 13 -1.81 -1.63 15.81
CA PHE A 13 -3.08 -1.12 16.33
C PHE A 13 -3.41 0.25 15.76
N LEU A 14 -4.68 0.47 15.52
CA LEU A 14 -5.24 1.80 15.32
C LEU A 14 -5.62 2.36 16.69
N ARG A 15 -5.20 3.58 16.99
CA ARG A 15 -5.58 4.24 18.23
C ARG A 15 -6.17 5.60 17.93
N LEU A 16 -7.40 5.78 18.39
CA LEU A 16 -8.11 7.05 18.35
C LEU A 16 -8.58 7.35 19.78
N PRO A 17 -8.89 8.60 20.11
CA PRO A 17 -9.54 8.87 21.38
C PRO A 17 -10.82 8.04 21.49
N GLY A 18 -10.88 7.19 22.52
CA GLY A 18 -12.04 6.33 22.75
C GLY A 18 -12.14 5.07 21.89
N LYS A 19 -11.14 4.80 21.02
CA LYS A 19 -11.18 3.61 20.17
C LYS A 19 -9.78 3.03 19.97
N THR A 20 -9.67 1.72 20.09
CA THR A 20 -8.47 0.96 19.70
C THR A 20 -8.93 -0.22 18.87
N ALA A 21 -8.30 -0.42 17.72
CA ALA A 21 -8.57 -1.54 16.84
C ALA A 21 -7.29 -2.32 16.54
N ASP A 22 -7.38 -3.64 16.54
CA ASP A 22 -6.26 -4.54 16.32
C ASP A 22 -6.17 -4.90 14.84
N PHE A 23 -5.04 -4.60 14.21
CA PHE A 23 -4.84 -4.90 12.79
C PHE A 23 -4.74 -6.40 12.53
N ALA A 24 -4.32 -7.19 13.52
CA ALA A 24 -4.20 -8.64 13.35
C ALA A 24 -5.55 -9.29 12.98
N GLY A 25 -6.64 -8.71 13.45
CA GLY A 25 -7.99 -9.19 13.15
C GLY A 25 -8.53 -8.78 11.80
N ILE A 26 -7.86 -7.90 11.08
CA ILE A 26 -8.30 -7.45 9.76
C ILE A 26 -7.80 -8.45 8.71
N PRO A 27 -8.68 -9.00 7.86
CA PRO A 27 -8.23 -9.97 6.86
C PRO A 27 -7.42 -9.32 5.75
N TRP A 28 -6.49 -10.09 5.18
CA TRP A 28 -5.88 -9.75 3.92
C TRP A 28 -6.89 -10.01 2.80
N VAL A 29 -7.02 -9.05 1.88
CA VAL A 29 -7.96 -9.14 0.76
C VAL A 29 -7.14 -9.23 -0.53
N ARG A 30 -7.43 -10.24 -1.34
CA ARG A 30 -6.81 -10.37 -2.66
C ARG A 30 -7.31 -9.29 -3.59
N HIS A 31 -6.39 -8.70 -4.35
CA HIS A 31 -6.79 -7.78 -5.40
C HIS A 31 -7.61 -8.54 -6.44
N PRO A 32 -8.76 -8.03 -6.87
CA PRO A 32 -9.64 -8.76 -7.79
C PRO A 32 -9.05 -8.99 -9.17
N ASP A 33 -8.14 -8.13 -9.61
CA ASP A 33 -7.62 -8.16 -10.98
C ASP A 33 -6.18 -8.63 -11.10
N PHE A 34 -5.39 -8.58 -10.01
CA PHE A 34 -3.96 -8.86 -10.08
C PHE A 34 -3.56 -9.97 -9.13
N ALA A 35 -3.15 -11.11 -9.70
CA ALA A 35 -2.70 -12.26 -8.92
C ALA A 35 -1.45 -11.90 -8.09
N GLY A 36 -1.39 -12.42 -6.87
CA GLY A 36 -0.23 -12.21 -6.00
C GLY A 36 -0.21 -10.87 -5.29
N VAL A 37 -1.28 -10.08 -5.40
CA VAL A 37 -1.42 -8.78 -4.75
C VAL A 37 -2.48 -8.88 -3.67
N GLU A 38 -2.11 -8.51 -2.43
CA GLU A 38 -3.02 -8.53 -1.30
C GLU A 38 -2.93 -7.23 -0.53
N MET A 39 -4.05 -6.83 0.05
CA MET A 39 -4.17 -5.59 0.81
C MET A 39 -4.83 -5.83 2.16
N LYS A 40 -4.37 -5.11 3.16
CA LYS A 40 -5.01 -5.06 4.47
C LYS A 40 -5.39 -3.60 4.73
N HIS A 41 -6.68 -3.34 4.87
CA HIS A 41 -7.21 -1.98 5.04
C HIS A 41 -7.16 -1.59 6.52
N ILE A 42 -6.11 -0.88 6.92
CA ILE A 42 -5.84 -0.61 8.34
C ILE A 42 -6.43 0.69 8.85
N VAL A 43 -6.58 1.70 8.00
CA VAL A 43 -7.30 2.93 8.33
C VAL A 43 -8.25 3.22 7.18
N THR A 44 -9.52 3.37 7.50
CA THR A 44 -10.56 3.54 6.48
C THR A 44 -11.24 4.90 6.58
N ALA A 45 -12.10 5.21 5.63
CA ALA A 45 -12.89 6.44 5.61
C ALA A 45 -13.68 6.62 6.90
N GLU A 46 -14.17 5.52 7.48
CA GLU A 46 -14.91 5.59 8.76
C GLU A 46 -14.05 6.18 9.86
N ASP A 47 -12.77 5.88 9.87
CA ASP A 47 -11.86 6.36 10.91
C ASP A 47 -11.47 7.83 10.74
N THR A 48 -11.52 8.36 9.52
CA THR A 48 -10.94 9.66 9.17
C THR A 48 -11.96 10.65 8.62
N GLY A 49 -13.24 10.30 8.63
CA GLY A 49 -14.26 11.15 8.00
C GLY A 49 -14.07 11.29 6.50
N GLY A 50 -13.50 10.27 5.85
CA GLY A 50 -13.28 10.27 4.42
C GLY A 50 -12.01 10.96 3.96
N ALA A 51 -11.19 11.49 4.87
CA ALA A 51 -10.05 12.32 4.49
C ALA A 51 -8.88 11.51 3.95
N VAL A 52 -8.64 10.32 4.51
CA VAL A 52 -7.50 9.49 4.11
C VAL A 52 -7.79 8.03 4.46
N SER A 53 -7.24 7.11 3.68
CA SER A 53 -7.20 5.70 4.06
C SER A 53 -5.79 5.16 3.92
N LEU A 54 -5.45 4.17 4.76
CA LEU A 54 -4.13 3.53 4.78
C LEU A 54 -4.30 2.05 4.61
N HIS A 55 -3.43 1.47 3.79
CA HIS A 55 -3.48 0.05 3.45
C HIS A 55 -2.08 -0.54 3.46
N LEU A 56 -1.91 -1.67 4.12
CA LEU A 56 -0.72 -2.47 3.91
C LEU A 56 -0.92 -3.23 2.60
N VAL A 57 0.10 -3.23 1.77
CA VAL A 57 0.07 -3.91 0.46
C VAL A 57 1.28 -4.82 0.37
N ARG A 58 1.04 -6.06 -0.04
CA ARG A 58 2.12 -6.99 -0.34
C ARG A 58 1.94 -7.56 -1.75
N VAL A 59 3.01 -7.51 -2.49
CA VAL A 59 3.08 -8.03 -3.86
C VAL A 59 4.06 -9.18 -3.86
N ALA A 60 3.60 -10.37 -4.25
CA ALA A 60 4.43 -11.57 -4.26
C ALA A 60 5.60 -11.42 -5.23
N PRO A 61 6.71 -12.16 -5.02
CA PRO A 61 7.87 -12.09 -5.91
C PRO A 61 7.49 -12.26 -7.37
N GLY A 62 7.96 -11.36 -8.21
CA GLY A 62 7.73 -11.38 -9.64
C GLY A 62 6.33 -11.01 -10.09
N LYS A 63 5.45 -10.67 -9.18
CA LYS A 63 4.08 -10.25 -9.50
C LYS A 63 3.99 -8.74 -9.60
N ALA A 64 2.84 -8.25 -10.08
CA ALA A 64 2.67 -6.83 -10.30
C ALA A 64 1.23 -6.38 -10.08
N ILE A 65 1.09 -5.14 -9.62
CA ILE A 65 -0.16 -4.40 -9.73
C ILE A 65 -0.11 -3.78 -11.12
N GLY A 66 -0.92 -4.30 -12.05
CA GLY A 66 -0.91 -3.83 -13.42
C GLY A 66 -1.31 -2.36 -13.56
N SER A 67 -1.08 -1.81 -14.72
CA SER A 67 -1.34 -0.39 -14.96
C SER A 67 -2.79 -0.03 -14.66
N HIS A 68 -2.97 0.99 -13.82
CA HIS A 68 -4.27 1.51 -13.44
C HIS A 68 -4.13 2.95 -12.98
N ALA A 69 -5.26 3.61 -12.76
CA ALA A 69 -5.28 4.99 -12.29
C ALA A 69 -6.39 5.17 -11.28
N HIS A 70 -6.16 6.04 -10.29
CA HIS A 70 -7.19 6.47 -9.34
C HIS A 70 -7.61 7.88 -9.70
N LYS A 71 -8.81 8.02 -10.27
CA LYS A 71 -9.28 9.30 -10.81
C LYS A 71 -9.57 10.34 -9.73
N ALA A 72 -9.89 9.88 -8.53
CA ALA A 72 -10.34 10.75 -7.44
C ALA A 72 -9.32 10.92 -6.32
N GLN A 73 -8.25 10.13 -6.30
CA GLN A 73 -7.31 10.13 -5.17
C GLN A 73 -5.89 10.48 -5.58
N LEU A 74 -5.21 11.19 -4.69
CA LEU A 74 -3.76 11.21 -4.61
C LEU A 74 -3.34 9.94 -3.88
N GLU A 75 -2.33 9.24 -4.37
CA GLU A 75 -1.81 8.04 -3.72
C GLU A 75 -0.35 8.24 -3.34
N ILE A 76 0.02 7.79 -2.15
CA ILE A 76 1.41 7.84 -1.68
C ILE A 76 1.80 6.42 -1.29
N HIS A 77 2.93 5.95 -1.81
CA HIS A 77 3.53 4.68 -1.40
C HIS A 77 4.72 4.92 -0.50
N GLU A 78 4.74 4.25 0.64
CA GLU A 78 5.92 4.20 1.49
C GLU A 78 6.44 2.77 1.45
N VAL A 79 7.59 2.56 0.84
CA VAL A 79 8.16 1.22 0.69
C VAL A 79 8.81 0.81 2.00
N ILE A 80 8.31 -0.27 2.59
CA ILE A 80 8.77 -0.75 3.90
C ILE A 80 9.87 -1.79 3.75
N SER A 81 9.70 -2.74 2.83
CA SER A 81 10.70 -3.79 2.60
C SER A 81 10.52 -4.40 1.22
N GLY A 82 11.48 -5.23 0.83
CA GLY A 82 11.50 -5.84 -0.49
C GLY A 82 12.08 -4.90 -1.53
N SER A 83 11.76 -5.16 -2.79
CA SER A 83 12.26 -4.38 -3.91
C SER A 83 11.33 -4.48 -5.10
N GLY A 84 11.45 -3.52 -5.98
CA GLY A 84 10.65 -3.48 -7.20
C GLY A 84 10.79 -2.14 -7.90
N GLU A 85 9.78 -1.84 -8.70
CA GLU A 85 9.75 -0.57 -9.42
C GLU A 85 8.32 -0.13 -9.67
N CYS A 86 8.12 1.17 -9.79
CA CYS A 86 6.87 1.74 -10.21
C CYS A 86 7.07 2.48 -11.51
N VAL A 87 6.23 2.19 -12.49
CA VAL A 87 6.26 2.87 -13.78
C VAL A 87 5.11 3.85 -13.82
N HIS A 88 5.42 5.13 -13.88
CA HIS A 88 4.40 6.16 -14.05
C HIS A 88 5.00 7.41 -14.69
N GLY A 89 4.16 8.16 -15.40
CA GLY A 89 4.62 9.35 -16.07
C GLY A 89 5.71 9.07 -17.10
N GLY A 90 5.75 7.85 -17.66
CA GLY A 90 6.78 7.45 -18.62
C GLY A 90 8.13 7.15 -18.01
N ALA A 91 8.23 7.14 -16.67
CA ALA A 91 9.48 6.89 -15.96
C ALA A 91 9.38 5.66 -15.08
N GLU A 92 10.51 4.99 -14.88
CA GLU A 92 10.62 3.91 -13.91
C GLU A 92 11.21 4.48 -12.61
N VAL A 93 10.51 4.26 -11.52
CA VAL A 93 10.94 4.67 -10.19
C VAL A 93 11.31 3.42 -9.41
N ARG A 94 12.56 3.33 -8.97
CA ARG A 94 13.01 2.17 -8.20
C ARG A 94 12.37 2.19 -6.81
N TYR A 95 11.81 1.05 -6.44
CA TYR A 95 11.25 0.83 -5.10
C TYR A 95 12.19 -0.04 -4.28
N GLU A 96 12.62 0.51 -3.16
CA GLU A 96 13.37 -0.19 -2.13
C GLU A 96 13.03 0.44 -0.79
N ALA A 97 13.37 -0.24 0.30
CA ALA A 97 13.01 0.24 1.64
C ALA A 97 13.45 1.68 1.86
N GLY A 98 12.53 2.51 2.34
CA GLY A 98 12.77 3.92 2.59
C GLY A 98 12.35 4.86 1.46
N VAL A 99 11.92 4.33 0.31
CA VAL A 99 11.43 5.16 -0.79
C VAL A 99 10.00 5.61 -0.50
N VAL A 100 9.73 6.89 -0.73
CA VAL A 100 8.38 7.44 -0.72
C VAL A 100 8.06 7.93 -2.13
N SER A 101 6.99 7.42 -2.70
CA SER A 101 6.58 7.74 -4.07
C SER A 101 5.22 8.43 -4.05
N VAL A 102 5.09 9.53 -4.77
CA VAL A 102 3.83 10.28 -4.87
C VAL A 102 3.24 10.05 -6.26
N ILE A 103 2.03 9.52 -6.28
CA ILE A 103 1.29 9.25 -7.52
C ILE A 103 0.11 10.19 -7.55
N ARG A 104 0.16 11.15 -8.46
CA ARG A 104 -0.84 12.21 -8.55
C ARG A 104 -2.17 11.64 -9.03
N GLN A 105 -3.23 12.35 -8.66
CA GLN A 105 -4.60 12.02 -9.08
C GLN A 105 -4.65 11.79 -10.60
N GLY A 106 -5.23 10.66 -11.00
CA GLY A 106 -5.42 10.33 -12.40
C GLY A 106 -4.20 9.81 -13.14
N ALA A 107 -3.03 9.76 -12.51
CA ALA A 107 -1.82 9.30 -13.18
C ALA A 107 -1.82 7.77 -13.30
N PRO A 108 -1.73 7.21 -14.53
CA PRO A 108 -1.59 5.77 -14.69
C PRO A 108 -0.26 5.29 -14.12
N HIS A 109 -0.28 4.16 -13.45
CA HIS A 109 0.92 3.61 -12.85
C HIS A 109 0.83 2.09 -12.74
N GLU A 110 2.00 1.45 -12.70
CA GLU A 110 2.14 0.02 -12.54
C GLU A 110 3.24 -0.23 -11.50
N VAL A 111 3.00 -1.19 -10.59
CA VAL A 111 3.96 -1.52 -9.54
C VAL A 111 4.39 -2.97 -9.72
N ARG A 112 5.68 -3.21 -9.88
CA ARG A 112 6.24 -4.54 -10.08
C ARG A 112 7.12 -4.92 -8.91
N ALA A 113 6.88 -6.11 -8.36
CA ALA A 113 7.74 -6.64 -7.30
C ALA A 113 8.95 -7.34 -7.89
N GLY A 114 10.09 -7.20 -7.24
CA GLY A 114 11.30 -7.94 -7.56
C GLY A 114 11.28 -9.35 -6.96
N LYS A 115 12.45 -9.97 -6.91
CA LYS A 115 12.58 -11.37 -6.48
C LYS A 115 12.22 -11.62 -5.01
N ASP A 116 12.27 -10.60 -4.18
CA ASP A 116 11.98 -10.73 -2.74
C ASP A 116 10.57 -10.28 -2.39
N GLY A 117 9.77 -9.94 -3.38
CA GLY A 117 8.47 -9.34 -3.15
C GLY A 117 8.59 -7.86 -2.83
N LEU A 118 7.44 -7.23 -2.61
CA LEU A 118 7.39 -5.81 -2.30
C LEU A 118 6.32 -5.59 -1.23
N PHE A 119 6.68 -4.82 -0.21
CA PHE A 119 5.84 -4.56 0.96
C PHE A 119 5.78 -3.07 1.20
N LEU A 120 4.58 -2.51 1.09
CA LEU A 120 4.42 -1.06 1.22
C LEU A 120 3.20 -0.67 2.02
N LEU A 121 3.23 0.57 2.46
CA LEU A 121 2.10 1.25 3.04
C LEU A 121 1.59 2.22 1.97
N ALA A 122 0.32 2.03 1.57
CA ALA A 122 -0.32 2.90 0.58
C ALA A 122 -1.31 3.82 1.28
N LYS A 123 -1.24 5.11 0.95
CA LYS A 123 -2.17 6.13 1.47
C LYS A 123 -2.94 6.73 0.32
N PHE A 124 -4.25 6.88 0.50
CA PHE A 124 -5.13 7.52 -0.48
C PHE A 124 -5.78 8.75 0.13
N ILE A 125 -5.72 9.86 -0.58
CA ILE A 125 -6.29 11.15 -0.14
C ILE A 125 -7.13 11.70 -1.29
N PRO A 126 -8.47 11.78 -1.15
CA PRO A 126 -9.28 11.26 -0.04
C PRO A 126 -9.27 9.76 0.05
N ALA A 127 -9.94 9.22 1.06
CA ALA A 127 -9.95 7.79 1.34
C ALA A 127 -10.44 6.96 0.15
N LEU A 128 -9.78 5.82 -0.11
CA LEU A 128 -10.21 4.86 -1.12
C LEU A 128 -11.31 3.94 -0.56
N ARG A 129 -11.20 3.59 0.71
CA ARG A 129 -12.12 2.67 1.39
C ARG A 129 -12.66 3.29 2.66
#